data_4090ba56566c43d471391ecc8b70bdb2
#
_entry.id   4090ba56566c43d471391ecc8b70bdb2
#
_cell.length_a   1.000
_cell.length_b   1.000
_cell.length_c   1.000
_cell.angle_alpha   90.00
_cell.angle_beta   90.00
_cell.angle_gamma   90.00
#
_symmetry.space_group_name_H-M   'P 1'
#
loop_
_entity.id
_entity.type
_entity.pdbx_description
1 polymer ?
#
loop_
_entity_poly.entity_id
_entity_poly.type
_entity_poly.pdbx_seq_one_letter_code
_entity_poly.pdbx_strand_id
1 'polypeptide(L)'
;MAEKGFDQVSLNAIARGAGVAKSNVYRYFESREEIFLTLLRQDWDDWLVQFEPAAKPLADSGDIQKLSALIATSIAERPRMCELVSVLASVLEQNLSEQALLTFKTESMQLGGRIMAIVQSVLPTLPAHNLMAIGHTLFALIAGLWPLGNPPEPVQKVMSRPELAAFQLQFRPALELALNLMLKGASNP
;
A
#
# COMPACT_ATOMS: atom_id res chain seq x y z
N MET A 1 13.90 -7.73 -6.07
CA MET A 1 12.66 -7.81 -6.88
C MET A 1 12.57 -6.70 -7.94
N ALA A 2 13.30 -5.63 -7.79
CA ALA A 2 13.23 -4.47 -8.70
C ALA A 2 13.74 -4.68 -10.16
N GLU A 3 14.40 -5.79 -10.46
CA GLU A 3 14.96 -6.02 -11.81
C GLU A 3 14.08 -6.87 -12.75
N LYS A 4 13.03 -7.54 -12.24
CA LYS A 4 12.12 -8.34 -13.04
C LYS A 4 10.69 -8.02 -12.66
N GLY A 5 9.90 -7.50 -13.59
CA GLY A 5 8.48 -7.24 -13.36
C GLY A 5 7.75 -8.48 -12.81
N PHE A 6 6.64 -8.28 -12.12
CA PHE A 6 5.84 -9.34 -11.49
C PHE A 6 5.52 -10.51 -12.44
N ASP A 7 5.32 -10.22 -13.73
CA ASP A 7 5.02 -11.23 -14.77
C ASP A 7 6.13 -12.25 -15.00
N GLN A 8 7.37 -11.91 -14.63
CA GLN A 8 8.53 -12.77 -14.84
C GLN A 8 8.87 -13.65 -13.62
N VAL A 9 8.19 -13.46 -12.48
CA VAL A 9 8.41 -14.24 -11.27
C VAL A 9 7.47 -15.43 -11.24
N SER A 10 7.97 -16.64 -11.49
CA SER A 10 7.21 -17.90 -11.38
C SER A 10 7.43 -18.56 -10.01
N LEU A 11 6.50 -19.46 -9.59
CA LEU A 11 6.68 -20.29 -8.40
C LEU A 11 8.02 -21.07 -8.43
N ASN A 12 8.44 -21.51 -9.62
CA ASN A 12 9.73 -22.20 -9.80
C ASN A 12 10.91 -21.25 -9.54
N ALA A 13 10.81 -19.99 -9.96
CA ALA A 13 11.84 -19.00 -9.69
C ALA A 13 11.92 -18.66 -8.20
N ILE A 14 10.76 -18.58 -7.52
CA ILE A 14 10.67 -18.36 -6.07
C ILE A 14 11.32 -19.54 -5.32
N ALA A 15 10.93 -20.79 -5.64
CA ALA A 15 11.49 -21.99 -5.01
C ALA A 15 13.02 -22.07 -5.16
N ARG A 16 13.53 -21.79 -6.37
CA ARG A 16 14.96 -21.74 -6.66
C ARG A 16 15.68 -20.65 -5.88
N GLY A 17 15.10 -19.45 -5.83
CA GLY A 17 15.68 -18.31 -5.08
C GLY A 17 15.70 -18.54 -3.57
N ALA A 18 14.72 -19.28 -3.05
CA ALA A 18 14.63 -19.65 -1.64
C ALA A 18 15.46 -20.90 -1.28
N GLY A 19 16.06 -21.59 -2.26
CA GLY A 19 16.82 -22.84 -2.02
C GLY A 19 15.97 -24.01 -1.56
N VAL A 20 14.65 -24.03 -1.85
CA VAL A 20 13.71 -25.08 -1.44
C VAL A 20 13.23 -25.88 -2.65
N ALA A 21 12.84 -27.14 -2.41
CA ALA A 21 12.25 -27.97 -3.46
C ALA A 21 10.90 -27.36 -3.92
N LYS A 22 10.65 -27.43 -5.23
CA LYS A 22 9.40 -26.97 -5.85
C LYS A 22 8.16 -27.56 -5.15
N SER A 23 8.18 -28.85 -4.84
CA SER A 23 7.09 -29.55 -4.15
C SER A 23 6.76 -28.95 -2.77
N ASN A 24 7.75 -28.38 -2.09
CA ASN A 24 7.52 -27.71 -0.81
C ASN A 24 6.72 -26.42 -1.00
N VAL A 25 7.01 -25.63 -2.03
CA VAL A 25 6.26 -24.39 -2.30
C VAL A 25 4.82 -24.72 -2.67
N TYR A 26 4.60 -25.68 -3.58
CA TYR A 26 3.25 -26.10 -4.01
C TYR A 26 2.41 -26.76 -2.91
N ARG A 27 3.03 -27.19 -1.82
CA ARG A 27 2.33 -27.72 -0.65
C ARG A 27 1.61 -26.64 0.17
N TYR A 28 2.11 -25.40 0.11
CA TYR A 28 1.65 -24.29 0.93
C TYR A 28 0.97 -23.18 0.13
N PHE A 29 1.24 -23.10 -1.17
CA PHE A 29 0.73 -22.02 -2.02
C PHE A 29 0.24 -22.59 -3.36
N GLU A 30 -0.98 -22.27 -3.72
CA GLU A 30 -1.59 -22.68 -4.99
C GLU A 30 -1.04 -21.87 -6.17
N SER A 31 -0.67 -20.61 -5.93
CA SER A 31 -0.18 -19.67 -6.93
C SER A 31 0.94 -18.75 -6.39
N ARG A 32 1.67 -18.10 -7.29
CA ARG A 32 2.66 -17.07 -6.90
C ARG A 32 1.95 -15.83 -6.32
N GLU A 33 0.75 -15.56 -6.79
CA GLU A 33 -0.09 -14.46 -6.36
C GLU A 33 -0.44 -14.61 -4.87
N GLU A 34 -0.72 -15.81 -4.41
CA GLU A 34 -0.98 -16.10 -2.99
C GLU A 34 0.26 -15.80 -2.12
N ILE A 35 1.47 -16.09 -2.62
CA ILE A 35 2.72 -15.71 -1.93
C ILE A 35 2.82 -14.18 -1.84
N PHE A 36 2.54 -13.46 -2.92
CA PHE A 36 2.60 -12.00 -2.93
C PHE A 36 1.55 -11.37 -2.00
N LEU A 37 0.36 -11.94 -1.91
CA LEU A 37 -0.66 -11.47 -0.97
C LEU A 37 -0.24 -11.73 0.48
N THR A 38 0.40 -12.87 0.76
CA THR A 38 0.96 -13.17 2.07
C THR A 38 2.04 -12.15 2.46
N LEU A 39 2.93 -11.79 1.52
CA LEU A 39 3.95 -10.77 1.74
C LEU A 39 3.33 -9.39 1.93
N LEU A 40 2.32 -9.02 1.15
CA LEU A 40 1.61 -7.76 1.30
C LEU A 40 0.96 -7.64 2.68
N ARG A 41 0.32 -8.72 3.15
CA ARG A 41 -0.27 -8.76 4.50
C ARG A 41 0.79 -8.56 5.58
N GLN A 42 1.93 -9.27 5.48
CA GLN A 42 3.05 -9.09 6.41
C GLN A 42 3.57 -7.65 6.41
N ASP A 43 3.74 -7.05 5.22
CA ASP A 43 4.20 -5.66 5.11
C ASP A 43 3.24 -4.67 5.78
N TRP A 44 1.92 -4.90 5.67
CA TRP A 44 0.92 -4.10 6.36
C TRP A 44 0.94 -4.29 7.88
N ASP A 45 1.07 -5.54 8.36
CA ASP A 45 1.17 -5.82 9.80
C ASP A 45 2.45 -5.18 10.38
N ASP A 46 3.58 -5.32 9.71
CA ASP A 46 4.86 -4.71 10.11
C ASP A 46 4.78 -3.17 10.09
N TRP A 47 4.06 -2.61 9.12
CA TRP A 47 3.81 -1.18 9.08
C TRP A 47 2.97 -0.73 10.28
N LEU A 48 1.88 -1.42 10.60
CA LEU A 48 1.01 -1.07 11.72
C LEU A 48 1.75 -1.13 13.06
N VAL A 49 2.58 -2.13 13.28
CA VAL A 49 3.39 -2.26 14.51
C VAL A 49 4.26 -1.00 14.75
N GLN A 50 4.71 -0.34 13.69
CA GLN A 50 5.52 0.88 13.78
C GLN A 50 4.67 2.15 13.73
N PHE A 51 3.59 2.14 12.95
CA PHE A 51 2.73 3.30 12.75
C PHE A 51 1.89 3.62 14.00
N GLU A 52 1.31 2.62 14.66
CA GLU A 52 0.46 2.80 15.83
C GLU A 52 1.17 3.56 16.97
N PRO A 53 2.38 3.16 17.43
CA PRO A 53 3.08 3.91 18.44
C PRO A 53 3.54 5.30 17.97
N ALA A 54 3.84 5.47 16.68
CA ALA A 54 4.23 6.77 16.11
C ALA A 54 3.04 7.74 16.02
N ALA A 55 1.82 7.24 15.82
CA ALA A 55 0.59 8.03 15.79
C ALA A 55 0.07 8.39 17.20
N LYS A 56 0.40 7.59 18.22
CA LYS A 56 -0.08 7.78 19.60
C LYS A 56 0.11 9.19 20.17
N PRO A 57 1.25 9.89 19.95
CA PRO A 57 1.43 11.27 20.42
C PRO A 57 0.49 12.29 19.76
N LEU A 58 -0.15 11.91 18.64
CA LEU A 58 -1.10 12.75 17.91
C LEU A 58 -2.56 12.52 18.36
N ALA A 59 -2.82 11.59 19.28
CA ALA A 59 -4.18 11.29 19.73
C ALA A 59 -4.90 12.58 20.19
N ASP A 60 -6.16 12.71 19.83
CA ASP A 60 -7.05 13.83 20.13
C ASP A 60 -6.55 15.23 19.65
N SER A 61 -5.44 15.27 18.88
CA SER A 61 -4.88 16.55 18.45
C SER A 61 -5.68 17.25 17.35
N GLY A 62 -6.43 16.51 16.54
CA GLY A 62 -7.07 17.03 15.33
C GLY A 62 -6.07 17.47 14.25
N ASP A 63 -4.77 17.16 14.38
CA ASP A 63 -3.71 17.65 13.50
C ASP A 63 -3.62 16.83 12.21
N ILE A 64 -4.47 17.21 11.24
CA ILE A 64 -4.50 16.56 9.91
C ILE A 64 -3.15 16.64 9.20
N GLN A 65 -2.42 17.76 9.37
CA GLN A 65 -1.14 17.94 8.67
C GLN A 65 -0.09 16.95 9.18
N LYS A 66 0.06 16.81 10.50
CA LYS A 66 1.01 15.85 11.08
C LYS A 66 0.61 14.41 10.78
N LEU A 67 -0.69 14.09 10.83
CA LEU A 67 -1.16 12.75 10.48
C LEU A 67 -0.86 12.42 9.02
N SER A 68 -1.15 13.33 8.08
CA SER A 68 -0.86 13.16 6.66
C SER A 68 0.63 12.95 6.39
N ALA A 69 1.49 13.75 7.01
CA ALA A 69 2.94 13.64 6.90
C ALA A 69 3.45 12.30 7.47
N LEU A 70 2.94 11.87 8.61
CA LEU A 70 3.30 10.60 9.25
C LEU A 70 2.91 9.41 8.37
N ILE A 71 1.68 9.37 7.85
CA ILE A 71 1.21 8.32 6.94
C ILE A 71 2.07 8.28 5.68
N ALA A 72 2.24 9.43 5.00
CA ALA A 72 2.96 9.50 3.73
C ALA A 72 4.44 9.09 3.89
N THR A 73 5.11 9.53 4.96
CA THR A 73 6.51 9.18 5.22
C THR A 73 6.66 7.69 5.53
N SER A 74 5.85 7.16 6.44
CA SER A 74 5.96 5.76 6.85
C SER A 74 5.60 4.77 5.73
N ILE A 75 4.69 5.14 4.82
CA ILE A 75 4.36 4.34 3.63
C ILE A 75 5.48 4.43 2.58
N ALA A 76 6.04 5.62 2.34
CA ALA A 76 7.11 5.81 1.36
C ALA A 76 8.39 5.02 1.69
N GLU A 77 8.62 4.70 2.95
CA GLU A 77 9.73 3.87 3.43
C GLU A 77 9.53 2.36 3.16
N ARG A 78 8.39 1.98 2.52
CA ARG A 78 8.01 0.58 2.25
C ARG A 78 7.75 0.32 0.76
N PRO A 79 8.81 0.36 -0.07
CA PRO A 79 8.66 0.26 -1.52
C PRO A 79 7.99 -1.05 -1.96
N ARG A 80 8.32 -2.19 -1.33
CA ARG A 80 7.71 -3.48 -1.67
C ARG A 80 6.20 -3.48 -1.42
N MET A 81 5.75 -2.93 -0.29
CA MET A 81 4.33 -2.79 0.02
C MET A 81 3.61 -1.95 -1.04
N CYS A 82 4.17 -0.79 -1.39
CA CYS A 82 3.60 0.10 -2.40
C CYS A 82 3.55 -0.55 -3.79
N GLU A 83 4.59 -1.29 -4.17
CA GLU A 83 4.64 -2.08 -5.40
C GLU A 83 3.51 -3.13 -5.44
N LEU A 84 3.36 -3.92 -4.37
CA LEU A 84 2.32 -4.95 -4.28
C LEU A 84 0.91 -4.35 -4.31
N VAL A 85 0.69 -3.23 -3.63
CA VAL A 85 -0.58 -2.48 -3.68
C VAL A 85 -0.89 -2.02 -5.10
N SER A 86 0.11 -1.56 -5.85
CA SER A 86 -0.09 -1.04 -7.22
C SER A 86 -0.54 -2.09 -8.21
N VAL A 87 -0.22 -3.37 -7.98
CA VAL A 87 -0.58 -4.47 -8.88
C VAL A 87 -1.70 -5.37 -8.32
N LEU A 88 -2.21 -5.07 -7.12
CA LEU A 88 -3.15 -5.94 -6.42
C LEU A 88 -4.38 -6.24 -7.27
N ALA A 89 -5.16 -5.23 -7.65
CA ALA A 89 -6.43 -5.42 -8.35
C ALA A 89 -6.25 -5.93 -9.78
N SER A 90 -5.18 -5.54 -10.46
CA SER A 90 -4.96 -5.85 -11.87
C SER A 90 -4.24 -7.18 -12.12
N VAL A 91 -3.49 -7.70 -11.14
CA VAL A 91 -2.64 -8.88 -11.31
C VAL A 91 -2.89 -9.91 -10.21
N LEU A 92 -2.77 -9.51 -8.94
CA LEU A 92 -2.70 -10.48 -7.85
C LEU A 92 -4.05 -11.16 -7.57
N GLU A 93 -5.17 -10.45 -7.71
CA GLU A 93 -6.50 -10.99 -7.43
C GLU A 93 -7.06 -11.86 -8.55
N GLN A 94 -6.49 -11.83 -9.77
CA GLN A 94 -7.04 -12.51 -10.93
C GLN A 94 -6.81 -14.04 -10.94
N ASN A 95 -5.77 -14.51 -10.24
CA ASN A 95 -5.34 -15.91 -10.28
C ASN A 95 -5.41 -16.59 -8.90
N LEU A 96 -6.42 -16.24 -8.12
CA LEU A 96 -6.67 -16.82 -6.81
C LEU A 96 -7.90 -17.73 -6.83
N SER A 97 -7.90 -18.74 -5.97
CA SER A 97 -9.13 -19.45 -5.64
C SER A 97 -10.09 -18.54 -4.87
N GLU A 98 -11.39 -18.79 -4.97
CA GLU A 98 -12.42 -18.04 -4.24
C GLU A 98 -12.13 -18.02 -2.73
N GLN A 99 -11.69 -19.15 -2.17
CA GLN A 99 -11.35 -19.27 -0.76
C GLN A 99 -10.15 -18.39 -0.37
N ALA A 100 -9.08 -18.38 -1.18
CA ALA A 100 -7.91 -17.54 -0.93
C ALA A 100 -8.28 -16.05 -1.01
N LEU A 101 -9.10 -15.67 -2.01
CA LEU A 101 -9.58 -14.31 -2.16
C LEU A 101 -10.46 -13.88 -0.97
N LEU A 102 -11.38 -14.72 -0.52
CA LEU A 102 -12.24 -14.44 0.63
C LEU A 102 -11.41 -14.23 1.89
N THR A 103 -10.44 -15.12 2.14
CA THR A 103 -9.53 -15.00 3.28
C THR A 103 -8.77 -13.68 3.24
N PHE A 104 -8.15 -13.36 2.10
CA PHE A 104 -7.42 -12.10 1.92
C PHE A 104 -8.30 -10.86 2.13
N LYS A 105 -9.52 -10.82 1.57
CA LYS A 105 -10.45 -9.70 1.75
C LYS A 105 -10.89 -9.53 3.20
N THR A 106 -11.14 -10.64 3.91
CA THR A 106 -11.52 -10.60 5.33
C THR A 106 -10.40 -10.06 6.21
N GLU A 107 -9.16 -10.53 6.00
CA GLU A 107 -7.98 -10.04 6.71
C GLU A 107 -7.71 -8.56 6.38
N SER A 108 -7.85 -8.17 5.11
CA SER A 108 -7.69 -6.77 4.68
C SER A 108 -8.73 -5.84 5.32
N MET A 109 -9.96 -6.31 5.51
CA MET A 109 -11.01 -5.55 6.20
C MET A 109 -10.66 -5.34 7.68
N GLN A 110 -10.16 -6.36 8.37
CA GLN A 110 -9.72 -6.25 9.78
C GLN A 110 -8.56 -5.27 9.92
N LEU A 111 -7.57 -5.37 9.02
CA LEU A 111 -6.43 -4.46 8.96
C LEU A 111 -6.87 -3.01 8.72
N GLY A 112 -7.74 -2.79 7.72
CA GLY A 112 -8.30 -1.49 7.41
C GLY A 112 -9.04 -0.88 8.60
N GLY A 113 -9.80 -1.71 9.35
CA GLY A 113 -10.45 -1.29 10.59
C GLY A 113 -9.48 -0.77 11.66
N ARG A 114 -8.34 -1.45 11.84
CA ARG A 114 -7.28 -1.00 12.78
C ARG A 114 -6.67 0.34 12.34
N ILE A 115 -6.38 0.49 11.04
CA ILE A 115 -5.84 1.75 10.50
C ILE A 115 -6.84 2.90 10.74
N MET A 116 -8.11 2.68 10.44
CA MET A 116 -9.14 3.69 10.61
C MET A 116 -9.40 4.03 12.09
N ALA A 117 -9.24 3.08 13.00
CA ALA A 117 -9.30 3.35 14.44
C ALA A 117 -8.17 4.30 14.88
N ILE A 118 -6.95 4.14 14.34
CA ILE A 118 -5.84 5.07 14.60
C ILE A 118 -6.15 6.45 14.02
N VAL A 119 -6.63 6.53 12.77
CA VAL A 119 -7.05 7.81 12.16
C VAL A 119 -8.11 8.50 13.01
N GLN A 120 -9.13 7.77 13.47
CA GLN A 120 -10.20 8.28 14.33
C GLN A 120 -9.66 8.75 15.69
N SER A 121 -8.66 8.08 16.26
CA SER A 121 -8.06 8.50 17.54
C SER A 121 -7.31 9.83 17.42
N VAL A 122 -6.75 10.13 16.26
CA VAL A 122 -6.07 11.42 15.99
C VAL A 122 -7.09 12.51 15.62
N LEU A 123 -8.13 12.14 14.87
CA LEU A 123 -9.16 13.03 14.35
C LEU A 123 -10.55 12.66 14.93
N PRO A 124 -10.82 12.93 16.21
CA PRO A 124 -12.04 12.47 16.88
C PRO A 124 -13.33 13.10 16.32
N THR A 125 -13.23 14.26 15.69
CA THR A 125 -14.36 14.96 15.05
C THR A 125 -14.66 14.45 13.63
N LEU A 126 -13.81 13.59 13.08
CA LEU A 126 -14.02 13.01 11.74
C LEU A 126 -15.28 12.12 11.75
N PRO A 127 -16.27 12.34 10.86
CA PRO A 127 -17.48 11.54 10.82
C PRO A 127 -17.18 10.06 10.54
N ALA A 128 -17.66 9.16 11.39
CA ALA A 128 -17.36 7.72 11.29
C ALA A 128 -17.80 7.11 9.94
N HIS A 129 -18.87 7.64 9.31
CA HIS A 129 -19.30 7.16 7.99
C HIS A 129 -18.31 7.47 6.86
N ASN A 130 -17.37 8.40 7.05
CA ASN A 130 -16.33 8.72 6.06
C ASN A 130 -15.12 7.78 6.15
N LEU A 131 -14.93 7.05 7.26
CA LEU A 131 -13.71 6.25 7.50
C LEU A 131 -13.49 5.20 6.40
N MET A 132 -14.54 4.51 5.97
CA MET A 132 -14.40 3.50 4.91
C MET A 132 -13.99 4.13 3.57
N ALA A 133 -14.60 5.27 3.19
CA ALA A 133 -14.23 6.00 1.99
C ALA A 133 -12.78 6.51 2.04
N ILE A 134 -12.33 6.98 3.21
CA ILE A 134 -10.95 7.39 3.46
C ILE A 134 -9.99 6.21 3.27
N GLY A 135 -10.30 5.04 3.83
CA GLY A 135 -9.49 3.83 3.68
C GLY A 135 -9.36 3.39 2.22
N HIS A 136 -10.47 3.34 1.48
CA HIS A 136 -10.46 3.02 0.05
C HIS A 136 -9.67 4.05 -0.76
N THR A 137 -9.83 5.34 -0.44
CA THR A 137 -9.12 6.41 -1.15
C THR A 137 -7.61 6.36 -0.84
N LEU A 138 -7.20 6.12 0.42
CA LEU A 138 -5.79 5.92 0.77
C LEU A 138 -5.18 4.78 -0.07
N PHE A 139 -5.86 3.65 -0.15
CA PHE A 139 -5.42 2.51 -0.95
C PHE A 139 -5.28 2.89 -2.44
N ALA A 140 -6.28 3.57 -3.00
CA ALA A 140 -6.25 4.02 -4.40
C ALA A 140 -5.13 5.04 -4.67
N LEU A 141 -4.86 5.94 -3.72
CA LEU A 141 -3.75 6.90 -3.81
C LEU A 141 -2.40 6.18 -3.84
N ILE A 142 -2.18 5.18 -2.97
CA ILE A 142 -0.94 4.40 -3.00
C ILE A 142 -0.81 3.68 -4.35
N ALA A 143 -1.86 2.98 -4.78
CA ALA A 143 -1.87 2.21 -6.02
C ALA A 143 -1.60 3.07 -7.27
N GLY A 144 -2.14 4.29 -7.31
CA GLY A 144 -1.97 5.19 -8.45
C GLY A 144 -0.70 6.04 -8.41
N LEU A 145 -0.35 6.59 -7.25
CA LEU A 145 0.79 7.50 -7.12
C LEU A 145 2.13 6.77 -7.13
N TRP A 146 2.19 5.54 -6.60
CA TRP A 146 3.45 4.81 -6.53
C TRP A 146 4.11 4.58 -7.89
N PRO A 147 3.43 3.99 -8.90
CA PRO A 147 4.03 3.78 -10.23
C PRO A 147 4.34 5.08 -10.97
N LEU A 148 3.61 6.17 -10.70
CA LEU A 148 3.90 7.49 -11.27
C LEU A 148 5.17 8.11 -10.67
N GLY A 149 5.40 7.91 -9.37
CA GLY A 149 6.60 8.40 -8.68
C GLY A 149 7.83 7.50 -8.81
N ASN A 150 7.62 6.22 -9.21
CA ASN A 150 8.66 5.21 -9.35
C ASN A 150 8.53 4.47 -10.70
N PRO A 151 8.55 5.18 -11.83
CA PRO A 151 8.35 4.57 -13.13
C PRO A 151 9.52 3.68 -13.54
N PRO A 152 9.32 2.70 -14.46
CA PRO A 152 10.38 1.89 -15.01
C PRO A 152 11.46 2.74 -15.70
N GLU A 153 12.71 2.23 -15.75
CA GLU A 153 13.88 2.94 -16.29
C GLU A 153 13.64 3.65 -17.64
N PRO A 154 13.01 3.03 -18.67
CA PRO A 154 12.75 3.70 -19.94
C PRO A 154 11.87 4.96 -19.79
N VAL A 155 10.86 4.90 -18.91
CA VAL A 155 9.96 6.05 -18.63
C VAL A 155 10.72 7.09 -17.81
N GLN A 156 11.47 6.68 -16.79
CA GLN A 156 12.28 7.57 -15.95
C GLN A 156 13.26 8.38 -16.79
N LYS A 157 13.92 7.74 -17.78
CA LYS A 157 14.83 8.41 -18.72
C LYS A 157 14.14 9.48 -19.56
N VAL A 158 12.91 9.25 -20.00
CA VAL A 158 12.11 10.24 -20.73
C VAL A 158 11.68 11.37 -19.80
N MET A 159 11.15 11.02 -18.61
CA MET A 159 10.66 11.97 -17.62
C MET A 159 11.77 12.87 -17.04
N SER A 160 13.04 12.48 -17.13
CA SER A 160 14.17 13.30 -16.66
C SER A 160 14.51 14.47 -17.57
N ARG A 161 13.85 14.62 -18.75
CA ARG A 161 14.07 15.74 -19.66
C ARG A 161 13.54 17.04 -19.06
N PRO A 162 14.25 18.18 -19.25
CA PRO A 162 13.86 19.47 -18.65
C PRO A 162 12.44 19.92 -19.03
N GLU A 163 12.02 19.66 -20.28
CA GLU A 163 10.69 20.02 -20.78
C GLU A 163 9.54 19.28 -20.07
N LEU A 164 9.85 18.16 -19.39
CA LEU A 164 8.90 17.34 -18.65
C LEU A 164 8.99 17.52 -17.13
N ALA A 165 9.82 18.44 -16.65
CA ALA A 165 10.04 18.65 -15.23
C ALA A 165 8.74 18.90 -14.44
N ALA A 166 7.77 19.60 -15.03
CA ALA A 166 6.47 19.88 -14.42
C ALA A 166 5.58 18.63 -14.26
N PHE A 167 5.86 17.54 -14.97
CA PHE A 167 5.14 16.26 -14.87
C PHE A 167 5.79 15.27 -13.92
N GLN A 168 6.98 15.58 -13.38
CA GLN A 168 7.65 14.71 -12.43
C GLN A 168 6.86 14.68 -11.12
N LEU A 169 6.50 13.48 -10.68
CA LEU A 169 5.83 13.25 -9.42
C LEU A 169 6.81 12.65 -8.40
N GLN A 170 6.85 13.21 -7.20
CA GLN A 170 7.52 12.61 -6.05
C GLN A 170 6.47 11.97 -5.15
N PHE A 171 6.55 10.65 -4.97
CA PHE A 171 5.51 9.86 -4.29
C PHE A 171 5.13 10.40 -2.92
N ARG A 172 6.13 10.57 -2.02
CA ARG A 172 5.86 11.02 -0.64
C ARG A 172 5.15 12.38 -0.58
N PRO A 173 5.66 13.46 -1.20
CA PRO A 173 4.98 14.76 -1.18
C PRO A 173 3.59 14.72 -1.80
N ALA A 174 3.41 13.97 -2.89
CA ALA A 174 2.12 13.86 -3.57
C ALA A 174 1.09 13.13 -2.68
N LEU A 175 1.49 12.03 -2.02
CA LEU A 175 0.64 11.30 -1.09
C LEU A 175 0.28 12.17 0.13
N GLU A 176 1.25 12.88 0.72
CA GLU A 176 1.03 13.79 1.85
C GLU A 176 0.02 14.88 1.51
N LEU A 177 0.17 15.54 0.36
CA LEU A 177 -0.75 16.57 -0.11
C LEU A 177 -2.16 16.01 -0.33
N ALA A 178 -2.28 14.88 -1.02
CA ALA A 178 -3.55 14.24 -1.32
C ALA A 178 -4.29 13.83 -0.03
N LEU A 179 -3.57 13.24 0.95
CA LEU A 179 -4.12 12.91 2.26
C LEU A 179 -4.60 14.14 3.02
N ASN A 180 -3.81 15.21 3.02
CA ASN A 180 -4.18 16.46 3.71
C ASN A 180 -5.48 17.06 3.13
N LEU A 181 -5.58 17.11 1.79
CA LEU A 181 -6.79 17.61 1.12
C LEU A 181 -8.01 16.72 1.39
N MET A 182 -7.83 15.40 1.29
CA MET A 182 -8.89 14.43 1.54
C MET A 182 -9.41 14.49 2.98
N LEU A 183 -8.52 14.48 3.97
CA LEU A 183 -8.90 14.52 5.38
C LEU A 183 -9.55 15.84 5.77
N LYS A 184 -9.07 16.98 5.24
CA LYS A 184 -9.74 18.28 5.43
C LYS A 184 -11.14 18.29 4.83
N GLY A 185 -11.31 17.78 3.61
CA GLY A 185 -12.61 17.66 2.97
C GLY A 185 -13.57 16.76 3.74
N ALA A 186 -13.08 15.62 4.24
CA ALA A 186 -13.87 14.66 5.01
C ALA A 186 -14.22 15.12 6.43
N SER A 187 -13.51 16.10 6.99
CA SER A 187 -13.76 16.68 8.32
C SER A 187 -14.75 17.86 8.28
N ASN A 188 -15.06 18.39 7.11
CA ASN A 188 -16.08 19.40 6.95
C ASN A 188 -17.45 18.73 6.82
N PRO A 189 -18.46 19.13 7.63
CA PRO A 189 -19.80 18.58 7.57
C PRO A 189 -20.54 18.94 6.27
#